data_9ade0f0fc3236509a3b97b2e1333f463
#
_entry.id   9ade0f0fc3236509a3b97b2e1333f463
#
_cell.length_a   1.000
_cell.length_b   1.000
_cell.length_c   1.000
_cell.angle_alpha   90.00
_cell.angle_beta   90.00
_cell.angle_gamma   90.00
#
_symmetry.space_group_name_H-M   'P 1'
#
loop_
_entity.id
_entity.type
_entity.pdbx_description
1 polymer ?
#
loop_
_entity_poly.entity_id
_entity_poly.type
_entity_poly.pdbx_seq_one_letter_code
_entity_poly.pdbx_strand_id
1 'polypeptide(L)'
;MAALPDADILCVDLVRIFKVQAANGAGVEVQALQGLNLRIDPGELVAVVGASGSGKSTLLSILSSLDQPTAGVAWVAGHDLLTMKEKERVAFRRRSVGFVWQQTSRNLLPYLSASENVAAALAITGEAKGAAARRTRVTELLDLLEVSHCADRRPPEMSGGEQQRVAIAVGIANRPRVLLADEPTGELDDTTSAHVLEAMRSVNRELGVTTLIVTHDPAVSEHVARTVQIRDGRTSTEVLRSTRLDEHGAEQHVAEEYAVLDRVGRLQLPDDFVAALDLRERVRLALEPDHVGVWPGQQARPEASVFPDEPPTEEPS
;
A
#
# COMPACT_ATOMS: atom_id res chain seq x y z
N MET A 1 -22.06 5.57 19.81
CA MET A 1 -21.04 4.70 19.20
C MET A 1 -21.13 4.94 17.71
N ALA A 2 -20.05 5.43 17.08
CA ALA A 2 -19.99 5.45 15.62
C ALA A 2 -20.10 4.00 15.12
N ALA A 3 -20.88 3.76 14.05
CA ALA A 3 -20.95 2.46 13.43
C ALA A 3 -19.52 2.04 12.99
N LEU A 4 -19.16 0.77 13.22
CA LEU A 4 -17.91 0.23 12.72
C LEU A 4 -17.88 0.37 11.20
N PRO A 5 -16.75 0.79 10.59
CA PRO A 5 -16.65 0.89 9.15
C PRO A 5 -16.86 -0.51 8.52
N ASP A 6 -17.64 -0.55 7.46
CA ASP A 6 -17.86 -1.75 6.64
C ASP A 6 -16.71 -1.96 5.66
N ALA A 7 -15.48 -1.83 6.16
CA ALA A 7 -14.24 -1.99 5.41
C ALA A 7 -13.21 -2.70 6.30
N ASP A 8 -12.33 -3.47 5.68
CA ASP A 8 -11.22 -4.12 6.38
C ASP A 8 -10.04 -3.19 6.59
N ILE A 9 -9.83 -2.24 5.69
CA ILE A 9 -8.87 -1.15 5.87
C ILE A 9 -9.58 0.15 5.53
N LEU A 10 -9.52 1.12 6.43
CA LEU A 10 -10.03 2.48 6.21
C LEU A 10 -9.06 3.49 6.76
N CYS A 11 -8.48 4.30 5.87
CA CYS A 11 -7.70 5.48 6.20
C CYS A 11 -8.44 6.72 5.72
N VAL A 12 -8.57 7.71 6.59
CA VAL A 12 -9.21 8.98 6.26
C VAL A 12 -8.32 10.11 6.72
N ASP A 13 -7.87 10.94 5.76
CA ASP A 13 -6.98 12.07 5.99
C ASP A 13 -5.77 11.68 6.86
N LEU A 14 -5.19 10.49 6.60
CA LEU A 14 -4.13 9.92 7.41
C LEU A 14 -2.84 10.71 7.27
N VAL A 15 -2.30 11.20 8.38
CA VAL A 15 -1.09 12.01 8.44
C VAL A 15 -0.03 11.33 9.30
N ARG A 16 1.22 11.33 8.80
CA ARG A 16 2.39 10.93 9.58
C ARG A 16 3.53 11.91 9.40
N ILE A 17 3.96 12.51 10.51
CA ILE A 17 5.09 13.45 10.57
C ILE A 17 6.18 12.84 11.45
N PHE A 18 7.38 12.74 10.91
CA PHE A 18 8.57 12.35 11.65
C PHE A 18 9.39 13.59 12.02
N LYS A 19 9.87 13.62 13.26
CA LYS A 19 10.83 14.63 13.72
C LYS A 19 12.23 14.04 13.63
N VAL A 20 13.02 14.53 12.71
CA VAL A 20 14.40 14.09 12.46
C VAL A 20 15.35 15.20 12.90
N GLN A 21 16.38 14.87 13.65
CA GLN A 21 17.44 15.82 13.92
C GLN A 21 18.41 15.86 12.74
N ALA A 22 18.56 17.02 12.12
CA ALA A 22 19.55 17.21 11.08
C ALA A 22 20.98 17.21 11.70
N ALA A 23 21.99 16.96 10.89
CA ALA A 23 23.39 16.89 11.31
C ALA A 23 23.90 18.19 12.01
N ASN A 24 23.24 19.32 11.76
CA ASN A 24 23.51 20.61 12.40
C ASN A 24 22.73 20.83 13.73
N GLY A 25 22.02 19.82 14.22
CA GLY A 25 21.21 19.90 15.46
C GLY A 25 19.83 20.53 15.28
N ALA A 26 19.48 21.05 14.09
CA ALA A 26 18.16 21.57 13.83
C ALA A 26 17.15 20.43 13.68
N GLY A 27 15.97 20.55 14.31
CA GLY A 27 14.87 19.62 14.12
C GLY A 27 14.22 19.88 12.75
N VAL A 28 14.16 18.83 11.91
CA VAL A 28 13.45 18.87 10.62
C VAL A 28 12.22 17.98 10.73
N GLU A 29 11.07 18.48 10.31
CA GLU A 29 9.84 17.69 10.23
C GLU A 29 9.71 17.13 8.80
N VAL A 30 9.59 15.80 8.69
CA VAL A 30 9.36 15.09 7.43
C VAL A 30 7.95 14.55 7.45
N GLN A 31 7.11 15.05 6.57
CA GLN A 31 5.73 14.59 6.44
C GLN A 31 5.68 13.43 5.44
N ALA A 32 5.64 12.20 5.96
CA ALA A 32 5.61 10.99 5.16
C ALA A 32 4.23 10.64 4.60
N LEU A 33 3.15 10.97 5.34
CA LEU A 33 1.78 10.88 4.87
C LEU A 33 1.09 12.24 5.06
N GLN A 34 0.37 12.69 4.03
CA GLN A 34 -0.12 14.06 3.90
C GLN A 34 -1.65 14.13 3.73
N GLY A 35 -2.40 13.34 4.50
CA GLY A 35 -3.85 13.23 4.35
C GLY A 35 -4.23 12.11 3.37
N LEU A 36 -3.59 10.94 3.52
CA LEU A 36 -3.84 9.77 2.69
C LEU A 36 -5.24 9.22 2.98
N ASN A 37 -5.97 8.92 1.91
CA ASN A 37 -7.28 8.27 1.94
C ASN A 37 -7.17 6.91 1.25
N LEU A 38 -7.61 5.86 1.94
CA LEU A 38 -7.61 4.49 1.41
C LEU A 38 -8.76 3.72 2.03
N ARG A 39 -9.54 3.04 1.20
CA ARG A 39 -10.57 2.10 1.62
C ARG A 39 -10.34 0.77 0.91
N ILE A 40 -10.32 -0.32 1.67
CA ILE A 40 -10.27 -1.69 1.14
C ILE A 40 -11.38 -2.47 1.82
N ASP A 41 -12.26 -3.03 1.01
CA ASP A 41 -13.41 -3.80 1.46
C ASP A 41 -13.03 -5.25 1.79
N PRO A 42 -13.84 -5.97 2.60
CA PRO A 42 -13.55 -7.35 2.96
C PRO A 42 -13.35 -8.25 1.74
N GLY A 43 -12.27 -9.03 1.73
CA GLY A 43 -11.95 -9.98 0.68
C GLY A 43 -11.31 -9.36 -0.56
N GLU A 44 -11.06 -8.05 -0.61
CA GLU A 44 -10.31 -7.45 -1.74
C GLU A 44 -8.82 -7.84 -1.71
N LEU A 45 -8.25 -7.98 -2.91
CA LEU A 45 -6.81 -8.02 -3.16
C LEU A 45 -6.41 -6.75 -3.90
N VAL A 46 -5.68 -5.87 -3.21
CA VAL A 46 -5.32 -4.53 -3.70
C VAL A 46 -3.80 -4.37 -3.71
N ALA A 47 -3.27 -3.78 -4.77
CA ALA A 47 -1.89 -3.31 -4.80
C ALA A 47 -1.82 -1.80 -4.55
N VAL A 48 -0.89 -1.38 -3.69
CA VAL A 48 -0.50 0.02 -3.50
C VAL A 48 0.87 0.22 -4.13
N VAL A 49 0.92 1.05 -5.15
CA VAL A 49 2.13 1.33 -5.93
C VAL A 49 2.59 2.78 -5.76
N GLY A 50 3.85 3.05 -6.04
CA GLY A 50 4.40 4.41 -6.00
C GLY A 50 5.92 4.40 -5.94
N ALA A 51 6.54 5.55 -6.22
CA ALA A 51 7.99 5.72 -6.18
C ALA A 51 8.57 5.49 -4.78
N SER A 52 9.88 5.27 -4.70
CA SER A 52 10.57 5.25 -3.41
C SER A 52 10.35 6.58 -2.67
N GLY A 53 10.09 6.51 -1.37
CA GLY A 53 9.80 7.69 -0.56
C GLY A 53 8.37 8.23 -0.64
N SER A 54 7.46 7.63 -1.42
CA SER A 54 6.06 8.09 -1.54
C SER A 54 5.21 7.85 -0.28
N GLY A 55 5.72 7.17 0.75
CA GLY A 55 5.01 6.91 2.01
C GLY A 55 4.48 5.48 2.19
N LYS A 56 4.70 4.57 1.22
CA LYS A 56 4.18 3.18 1.24
C LYS A 56 4.57 2.39 2.48
N SER A 57 5.86 2.33 2.82
CA SER A 57 6.34 1.60 4.01
C SER A 57 5.86 2.24 5.31
N THR A 58 5.67 3.57 5.32
CA THR A 58 5.04 4.28 6.45
C THR A 58 3.59 3.86 6.61
N LEU A 59 2.84 3.79 5.51
CA LEU A 59 1.46 3.28 5.52
C LEU A 59 1.40 1.87 6.09
N LEU A 60 2.21 0.93 5.56
CA LEU A 60 2.27 -0.45 6.07
C LEU A 60 2.63 -0.53 7.55
N SER A 61 3.58 0.28 8.01
CA SER A 61 3.98 0.34 9.42
C SER A 61 2.83 0.78 10.31
N ILE A 62 2.00 1.72 9.86
CA ILE A 62 0.80 2.15 10.57
C ILE A 62 -0.26 1.04 10.54
N LEU A 63 -0.58 0.50 9.36
CA LEU A 63 -1.63 -0.53 9.21
C LEU A 63 -1.32 -1.81 10.00
N SER A 64 -0.04 -2.15 10.15
CA SER A 64 0.42 -3.25 11.02
C SER A 64 0.51 -2.88 12.51
N SER A 65 0.21 -1.62 12.87
CA SER A 65 0.35 -1.10 14.23
C SER A 65 1.79 -1.17 14.79
N LEU A 66 2.80 -1.14 13.91
CA LEU A 66 4.22 -0.97 14.28
C LEU A 66 4.55 0.49 14.51
N ASP A 67 3.84 1.41 13.86
CA ASP A 67 3.92 2.85 14.05
C ASP A 67 2.54 3.44 14.31
N GLN A 68 2.49 4.70 14.74
CA GLN A 68 1.27 5.43 15.02
C GLN A 68 1.11 6.62 14.09
N PRO A 69 -0.10 6.86 13.54
CA PRO A 69 -0.36 8.07 12.79
C PRO A 69 -0.27 9.30 13.70
N THR A 70 0.09 10.44 13.11
CA THR A 70 0.08 11.74 13.82
C THR A 70 -1.32 12.31 13.90
N ALA A 71 -2.14 12.13 12.87
CA ALA A 71 -3.52 12.58 12.78
C ALA A 71 -4.30 11.77 11.73
N GLY A 72 -5.59 12.00 11.64
CA GLY A 72 -6.51 11.33 10.74
C GLY A 72 -7.19 10.13 11.38
N VAL A 73 -7.67 9.19 10.56
CA VAL A 73 -8.35 7.97 10.99
C VAL A 73 -7.66 6.77 10.35
N ALA A 74 -7.44 5.72 11.11
CA ALA A 74 -6.93 4.44 10.62
C ALA A 74 -7.64 3.28 11.32
N TRP A 75 -8.48 2.55 10.57
CA TRP A 75 -9.15 1.33 11.00
C TRP A 75 -8.63 0.14 10.20
N VAL A 76 -8.31 -0.96 10.89
CA VAL A 76 -7.87 -2.21 10.26
C VAL A 76 -8.53 -3.39 10.98
N ALA A 77 -9.15 -4.27 10.22
CA ALA A 77 -9.80 -5.48 10.76
C ALA A 77 -10.75 -5.18 11.94
N GLY A 78 -11.47 -4.05 11.89
CA GLY A 78 -12.39 -3.60 12.93
C GLY A 78 -11.75 -2.94 14.16
N HIS A 79 -10.45 -2.65 14.13
CA HIS A 79 -9.71 -1.97 15.21
C HIS A 79 -9.35 -0.54 14.82
N ASP A 80 -9.58 0.41 15.75
CA ASP A 80 -9.10 1.78 15.63
C ASP A 80 -7.63 1.87 16.09
N LEU A 81 -6.72 2.08 15.14
CA LEU A 81 -5.28 2.06 15.40
C LEU A 81 -4.79 3.27 16.22
N LEU A 82 -5.56 4.36 16.29
CA LEU A 82 -5.21 5.56 17.06
C LEU A 82 -5.45 5.35 18.56
N THR A 83 -6.52 4.64 18.89
CA THR A 83 -6.97 4.51 20.28
C THR A 83 -6.48 3.24 20.98
N MET A 84 -5.94 2.26 20.23
CA MET A 84 -5.43 1.02 20.79
C MET A 84 -4.29 1.24 21.79
N LYS A 85 -4.40 0.59 22.95
CA LYS A 85 -3.34 0.48 23.95
C LYS A 85 -2.31 -0.57 23.55
N GLU A 86 -1.12 -0.54 24.15
CA GLU A 86 -0.02 -1.46 23.80
C GLU A 86 -0.43 -2.95 23.86
N LYS A 87 -1.17 -3.37 24.87
CA LYS A 87 -1.66 -4.76 24.97
C LYS A 87 -2.61 -5.13 23.82
N GLU A 88 -3.44 -4.19 23.40
CA GLU A 88 -4.37 -4.37 22.28
C GLU A 88 -3.61 -4.44 20.95
N ARG A 89 -2.56 -3.63 20.78
CA ARG A 89 -1.67 -3.68 19.62
C ARG A 89 -0.97 -5.02 19.47
N VAL A 90 -0.47 -5.58 20.58
CA VAL A 90 0.13 -6.92 20.58
C VAL A 90 -0.90 -7.98 20.21
N ALA A 91 -2.12 -7.90 20.74
CA ALA A 91 -3.20 -8.83 20.41
C ALA A 91 -3.63 -8.70 18.94
N PHE A 92 -3.73 -7.48 18.43
CA PHE A 92 -4.03 -7.15 17.04
C PHE A 92 -3.01 -7.75 16.08
N ARG A 93 -1.70 -7.50 16.28
CA ARG A 93 -0.62 -8.10 15.46
C ARG A 93 -0.61 -9.62 15.47
N ARG A 94 -1.02 -10.23 16.59
CA ARG A 94 -1.04 -11.70 16.73
C ARG A 94 -2.22 -12.36 16.06
N ARG A 95 -3.39 -11.70 15.95
CA ARG A 95 -4.66 -12.34 15.60
C ARG A 95 -5.37 -11.76 14.41
N SER A 96 -5.23 -10.44 14.19
CA SER A 96 -6.04 -9.73 13.21
C SER A 96 -5.30 -9.48 11.90
N VAL A 97 -3.97 -9.39 11.94
CA VAL A 97 -3.13 -9.05 10.78
C VAL A 97 -2.04 -10.10 10.59
N GLY A 98 -1.86 -10.54 9.34
CA GLY A 98 -0.68 -11.24 8.88
C GLY A 98 0.28 -10.28 8.21
N PHE A 99 1.57 -10.60 8.21
CA PHE A 99 2.58 -9.76 7.57
C PHE A 99 3.58 -10.60 6.77
N VAL A 100 3.85 -10.16 5.54
CA VAL A 100 4.89 -10.72 4.66
C VAL A 100 5.88 -9.62 4.33
N TRP A 101 7.12 -9.78 4.75
CA TRP A 101 8.21 -8.84 4.48
C TRP A 101 8.89 -9.16 3.15
N GLN A 102 9.48 -8.15 2.52
CA GLN A 102 10.34 -8.31 1.36
C GLN A 102 11.45 -9.33 1.65
N GLN A 103 12.17 -9.13 2.75
CA GLN A 103 13.19 -10.06 3.20
C GLN A 103 12.58 -11.23 3.97
N THR A 104 12.64 -12.42 3.39
CA THR A 104 12.09 -13.66 4.01
C THR A 104 12.70 -13.96 5.39
N SER A 105 13.93 -13.54 5.66
CA SER A 105 14.59 -13.67 6.96
C SER A 105 13.87 -12.96 8.12
N ARG A 106 12.95 -12.04 7.82
CA ARG A 106 12.08 -11.43 8.84
C ARG A 106 10.85 -12.27 9.17
N ASN A 107 10.45 -13.16 8.27
CA ASN A 107 9.33 -14.07 8.46
C ASN A 107 9.77 -15.45 8.93
N LEU A 108 10.96 -15.91 8.50
CA LEU A 108 11.41 -17.28 8.69
C LEU A 108 12.58 -17.36 9.66
N LEU A 109 12.50 -18.30 10.59
CA LEU A 109 13.60 -18.66 11.46
C LEU A 109 14.51 -19.66 10.72
N PRO A 110 15.77 -19.30 10.44
CA PRO A 110 16.62 -20.06 9.51
C PRO A 110 17.02 -21.45 10.01
N TYR A 111 16.86 -21.72 11.30
CA TYR A 111 17.17 -23.01 11.94
C TYR A 111 15.96 -23.94 12.03
N LEU A 112 14.76 -23.47 11.71
CA LEU A 112 13.53 -24.26 11.65
C LEU A 112 13.23 -24.67 10.20
N SER A 113 12.61 -25.85 10.01
CA SER A 113 12.08 -26.26 8.72
C SER A 113 10.86 -25.42 8.32
N ALA A 114 10.37 -25.56 7.07
CA ALA A 114 9.15 -24.91 6.63
C ALA A 114 7.96 -25.24 7.53
N SER A 115 7.75 -26.53 7.81
CA SER A 115 6.69 -26.99 8.74
C SER A 115 6.83 -26.42 10.12
N GLU A 116 8.05 -26.39 10.66
CA GLU A 116 8.32 -25.85 11.99
C GLU A 116 8.09 -24.34 12.08
N ASN A 117 8.43 -23.57 11.05
CA ASN A 117 8.15 -22.14 10.97
C ASN A 117 6.65 -21.86 11.05
N VAL A 118 5.84 -22.55 10.25
CA VAL A 118 4.38 -22.42 10.28
C VAL A 118 3.81 -22.90 11.64
N ALA A 119 4.32 -24.03 12.16
CA ALA A 119 3.89 -24.55 13.45
C ALA A 119 4.21 -23.59 14.63
N ALA A 120 5.34 -22.89 14.57
CA ALA A 120 5.72 -21.88 15.57
C ALA A 120 4.73 -20.70 15.57
N ALA A 121 4.33 -20.19 14.39
CA ALA A 121 3.32 -19.16 14.28
C ALA A 121 1.97 -19.60 14.87
N LEU A 122 1.51 -20.81 14.55
CA LEU A 122 0.30 -21.40 15.14
C LEU A 122 0.39 -21.56 16.67
N ALA A 123 1.56 -21.90 17.19
CA ALA A 123 1.76 -22.05 18.65
C ALA A 123 1.65 -20.69 19.37
N ILE A 124 2.20 -19.62 18.77
CA ILE A 124 2.16 -18.26 19.33
C ILE A 124 0.73 -17.72 19.38
N THR A 125 -0.08 -17.99 18.36
CA THR A 125 -1.44 -17.46 18.25
C THR A 125 -2.46 -18.31 19.01
N GLY A 126 -2.19 -19.60 19.22
CA GLY A 126 -3.09 -20.56 19.86
C GLY A 126 -4.27 -21.00 18.99
N GLU A 127 -4.22 -20.75 17.67
CA GLU A 127 -5.28 -21.06 16.72
C GLU A 127 -5.56 -22.56 16.59
N ALA A 128 -4.51 -23.39 16.58
CA ALA A 128 -4.66 -24.84 16.50
C ALA A 128 -4.36 -25.48 17.85
N LYS A 129 -5.40 -25.93 18.56
CA LYS A 129 -5.26 -26.58 19.87
C LYS A 129 -4.81 -28.04 19.70
N GLY A 130 -3.63 -28.34 20.20
CA GLY A 130 -3.06 -29.69 20.19
C GLY A 130 -2.17 -29.97 18.95
N ALA A 131 -1.29 -30.97 19.10
CA ALA A 131 -0.28 -31.28 18.09
C ALA A 131 -0.88 -31.80 16.76
N ALA A 132 -1.97 -32.56 16.84
CA ALA A 132 -2.64 -33.09 15.64
C ALA A 132 -3.25 -31.97 14.81
N ALA A 133 -4.05 -31.08 15.42
CA ALA A 133 -4.67 -29.94 14.74
C ALA A 133 -3.62 -28.99 14.13
N ARG A 134 -2.50 -28.76 14.82
CA ARG A 134 -1.40 -27.98 14.26
C ARG A 134 -0.78 -28.65 13.03
N ARG A 135 -0.50 -29.96 13.09
CA ARG A 135 0.03 -30.68 11.92
C ARG A 135 -0.90 -30.60 10.71
N THR A 136 -2.20 -30.88 10.92
CA THR A 136 -3.19 -30.73 9.84
C THR A 136 -3.16 -29.35 9.23
N ARG A 137 -3.18 -28.28 10.06
CA ARG A 137 -3.18 -26.90 9.57
C ARG A 137 -1.88 -26.52 8.85
N VAL A 138 -0.73 -27.02 9.31
CA VAL A 138 0.56 -26.84 8.62
C VAL A 138 0.50 -27.46 7.23
N THR A 139 0.05 -28.71 7.11
CA THR A 139 -0.08 -29.38 5.82
C THR A 139 -1.01 -28.64 4.88
N GLU A 140 -2.22 -28.25 5.34
CA GLU A 140 -3.17 -27.47 4.55
C GLU A 140 -2.55 -26.19 3.98
N LEU A 141 -1.78 -25.44 4.79
CA LEU A 141 -1.17 -24.19 4.38
C LEU A 141 -0.02 -24.39 3.38
N LEU A 142 0.82 -25.42 3.59
CA LEU A 142 1.90 -25.74 2.67
C LEU A 142 1.36 -26.27 1.34
N ASP A 143 0.27 -27.05 1.36
CA ASP A 143 -0.42 -27.53 0.15
C ASP A 143 -1.04 -26.37 -0.63
N LEU A 144 -1.78 -25.47 0.04
CA LEU A 144 -2.38 -24.28 -0.57
C LEU A 144 -1.35 -23.42 -1.31
N LEU A 145 -0.13 -23.34 -0.77
CA LEU A 145 0.96 -22.53 -1.31
C LEU A 145 1.94 -23.33 -2.20
N GLU A 146 1.60 -24.59 -2.50
CA GLU A 146 2.39 -25.48 -3.38
C GLU A 146 3.85 -25.67 -2.93
N VAL A 147 4.07 -25.72 -1.59
CA VAL A 147 5.40 -25.89 -0.97
C VAL A 147 5.48 -27.09 -0.03
N SER A 148 4.56 -28.05 -0.13
CA SER A 148 4.57 -29.26 0.71
C SER A 148 5.84 -30.10 0.52
N HIS A 149 6.46 -30.07 -0.66
CA HIS A 149 7.74 -30.73 -0.95
C HIS A 149 8.92 -30.11 -0.18
N CYS A 150 8.75 -28.91 0.39
CA CYS A 150 9.73 -28.23 1.22
C CYS A 150 9.48 -28.40 2.73
N ALA A 151 8.48 -29.18 3.14
CA ALA A 151 8.02 -29.26 4.54
C ALA A 151 9.15 -29.46 5.55
N ASP A 152 10.13 -30.30 5.24
CA ASP A 152 11.26 -30.64 6.09
C ASP A 152 12.54 -29.85 5.77
N ARG A 153 12.53 -28.97 4.74
CA ARG A 153 13.67 -28.13 4.37
C ARG A 153 13.72 -26.87 5.21
N ARG A 154 14.93 -26.41 5.50
CA ARG A 154 15.20 -25.10 6.14
C ARG A 154 15.31 -24.02 5.09
N PRO A 155 15.10 -22.72 5.47
CA PRO A 155 15.20 -21.61 4.51
C PRO A 155 16.43 -21.63 3.62
N PRO A 156 17.67 -21.90 4.08
CA PRO A 156 18.83 -21.95 3.18
C PRO A 156 18.81 -23.09 2.14
N GLU A 157 17.93 -24.07 2.31
CA GLU A 157 17.77 -25.24 1.40
C GLU A 157 16.63 -25.05 0.40
N MET A 158 15.96 -23.88 0.41
CA MET A 158 14.85 -23.51 -0.44
C MET A 158 15.23 -22.40 -1.40
N SER A 159 14.63 -22.38 -2.58
CA SER A 159 14.70 -21.22 -3.49
C SER A 159 14.04 -19.99 -2.90
N GLY A 160 14.33 -18.79 -3.40
CA GLY A 160 13.73 -17.55 -2.93
C GLY A 160 12.20 -17.56 -3.01
N GLY A 161 11.63 -18.06 -4.11
CA GLY A 161 10.17 -18.18 -4.26
C GLY A 161 9.55 -19.21 -3.31
N GLU A 162 10.21 -20.33 -3.03
CA GLU A 162 9.75 -21.29 -2.01
C GLU A 162 9.78 -20.64 -0.61
N GLN A 163 10.86 -19.93 -0.27
CA GLN A 163 10.95 -19.20 0.99
C GLN A 163 9.82 -18.16 1.11
N GLN A 164 9.52 -17.43 0.04
CA GLN A 164 8.48 -16.43 0.05
C GLN A 164 7.09 -17.04 0.23
N ARG A 165 6.79 -18.17 -0.44
CA ARG A 165 5.53 -18.89 -0.23
C ARG A 165 5.42 -19.46 1.18
N VAL A 166 6.50 -19.97 1.77
CA VAL A 166 6.51 -20.37 3.19
C VAL A 166 6.32 -19.15 4.11
N ALA A 167 6.90 -17.99 3.79
CA ALA A 167 6.67 -16.75 4.54
C ALA A 167 5.19 -16.31 4.49
N ILE A 168 4.52 -16.48 3.34
CA ILE A 168 3.07 -16.28 3.22
C ILE A 168 2.33 -17.28 4.13
N ALA A 169 2.69 -18.58 4.13
CA ALA A 169 2.08 -19.58 5.03
C ALA A 169 2.18 -19.17 6.51
N VAL A 170 3.34 -18.67 6.92
CA VAL A 170 3.55 -18.12 8.27
C VAL A 170 2.65 -16.92 8.53
N GLY A 171 2.55 -15.99 7.57
CA GLY A 171 1.73 -14.78 7.66
C GLY A 171 0.23 -15.06 7.81
N ILE A 172 -0.28 -16.14 7.20
CA ILE A 172 -1.71 -16.51 7.25
C ILE A 172 -2.02 -17.65 8.26
N ALA A 173 -1.02 -18.14 8.98
CA ALA A 173 -1.19 -19.25 9.92
C ALA A 173 -2.26 -18.98 10.97
N ASN A 174 -2.33 -17.75 11.47
CA ASN A 174 -3.25 -17.29 12.50
C ASN A 174 -4.66 -16.93 11.97
N ARG A 175 -4.97 -17.24 10.71
CA ARG A 175 -6.23 -16.83 10.04
C ARG A 175 -6.50 -15.33 10.19
N PRO A 176 -5.57 -14.47 9.79
CA PRO A 176 -5.76 -13.04 9.89
C PRO A 176 -6.94 -12.60 9.02
N ARG A 177 -7.60 -11.52 9.41
CA ARG A 177 -8.60 -10.87 8.57
C ARG A 177 -7.95 -10.07 7.44
N VAL A 178 -6.75 -9.54 7.70
CA VAL A 178 -5.97 -8.74 6.75
C VAL A 178 -4.56 -9.29 6.63
N LEU A 179 -4.07 -9.47 5.40
CA LEU A 179 -2.68 -9.77 5.07
C LEU A 179 -2.03 -8.53 4.45
N LEU A 180 -0.95 -8.07 5.06
CA LEU A 180 -0.12 -6.97 4.58
C LEU A 180 1.17 -7.53 3.99
N ALA A 181 1.54 -7.16 2.78
CA ALA A 181 2.76 -7.61 2.12
C ALA A 181 3.60 -6.42 1.66
N ASP A 182 4.84 -6.37 2.12
CA ASP A 182 5.83 -5.35 1.77
C ASP A 182 6.77 -5.91 0.71
N GLU A 183 6.60 -5.48 -0.54
CA GLU A 183 7.42 -5.88 -1.69
C GLU A 183 7.65 -7.40 -1.80
N PRO A 184 6.59 -8.22 -1.81
CA PRO A 184 6.71 -9.67 -1.67
C PRO A 184 7.46 -10.36 -2.82
N THR A 185 7.71 -9.66 -3.93
CA THR A 185 8.40 -10.16 -5.13
C THR A 185 9.69 -9.41 -5.44
N GLY A 186 10.07 -8.41 -4.65
CA GLY A 186 11.15 -7.47 -4.97
C GLY A 186 12.56 -8.05 -5.08
N GLU A 187 12.79 -9.31 -4.67
CA GLU A 187 14.09 -10.01 -4.76
C GLU A 187 14.02 -11.23 -5.69
N LEU A 188 12.95 -11.37 -6.50
CA LEU A 188 12.68 -12.54 -7.32
C LEU A 188 12.70 -12.18 -8.82
N ASP A 189 12.97 -13.17 -9.65
CA ASP A 189 12.79 -13.05 -11.10
C ASP A 189 11.29 -13.04 -11.48
N ASP A 190 10.97 -12.59 -12.69
CA ASP A 190 9.60 -12.40 -13.17
C ASP A 190 8.75 -13.67 -13.07
N THR A 191 9.30 -14.84 -13.46
CA THR A 191 8.59 -16.12 -13.42
C THR A 191 8.25 -16.50 -11.99
N THR A 192 9.22 -16.39 -11.09
CA THR A 192 9.04 -16.70 -9.67
C THR A 192 8.09 -15.71 -9.00
N SER A 193 8.16 -14.44 -9.39
CA SER A 193 7.25 -13.38 -8.95
C SER A 193 5.79 -13.70 -9.30
N ALA A 194 5.53 -14.12 -10.53
CA ALA A 194 4.20 -14.52 -10.96
C ALA A 194 3.64 -15.68 -10.11
N HIS A 195 4.45 -16.69 -9.78
CA HIS A 195 4.03 -17.79 -8.91
C HIS A 195 3.71 -17.34 -7.48
N VAL A 196 4.49 -16.40 -6.92
CA VAL A 196 4.22 -15.83 -5.58
C VAL A 196 2.93 -15.01 -5.58
N LEU A 197 2.69 -14.21 -6.61
CA LEU A 197 1.46 -13.43 -6.75
C LEU A 197 0.23 -14.32 -6.93
N GLU A 198 0.34 -15.40 -7.70
CA GLU A 198 -0.76 -16.38 -7.83
C GLU A 198 -1.03 -17.10 -6.50
N ALA A 199 0.00 -17.44 -5.72
CA ALA A 199 -0.16 -17.98 -4.39
C ALA A 199 -0.92 -16.99 -3.47
N MET A 200 -0.64 -15.69 -3.54
CA MET A 200 -1.37 -14.66 -2.79
C MET A 200 -2.83 -14.53 -3.26
N ARG A 201 -3.09 -14.64 -4.57
CA ARG A 201 -4.46 -14.68 -5.11
C ARG A 201 -5.23 -15.90 -4.61
N SER A 202 -4.59 -17.07 -4.57
CA SER A 202 -5.18 -18.29 -4.02
C SER A 202 -5.53 -18.14 -2.55
N VAL A 203 -4.64 -17.56 -1.74
CA VAL A 203 -4.92 -17.23 -0.33
C VAL A 203 -6.14 -16.30 -0.20
N ASN A 204 -6.19 -15.23 -0.99
CA ASN A 204 -7.31 -14.29 -0.98
C ASN A 204 -8.62 -14.99 -1.36
N ARG A 205 -8.63 -15.75 -2.47
CA ARG A 205 -9.81 -16.43 -3.00
C ARG A 205 -10.33 -17.54 -2.09
N GLU A 206 -9.43 -18.40 -1.56
CA GLU A 206 -9.82 -19.61 -0.83
C GLU A 206 -10.06 -19.36 0.66
N LEU A 207 -9.34 -18.42 1.24
CA LEU A 207 -9.46 -18.11 2.67
C LEU A 207 -10.26 -16.82 2.93
N GLY A 208 -10.59 -16.04 1.91
CA GLY A 208 -11.30 -14.76 2.05
C GLY A 208 -10.49 -13.68 2.77
N VAL A 209 -9.17 -13.80 2.84
CA VAL A 209 -8.29 -12.86 3.54
C VAL A 209 -8.13 -11.60 2.70
N THR A 210 -8.52 -10.44 3.24
CA THR A 210 -8.26 -9.15 2.60
C THR A 210 -6.77 -8.91 2.50
N THR A 211 -6.26 -8.65 1.29
CA THR A 211 -4.82 -8.59 1.05
C THR A 211 -4.41 -7.24 0.48
N LEU A 212 -3.43 -6.61 1.12
CA LEU A 212 -2.78 -5.39 0.63
C LEU A 212 -1.32 -5.70 0.30
N ILE A 213 -0.96 -5.54 -0.98
CA ILE A 213 0.41 -5.62 -1.46
C ILE A 213 0.93 -4.20 -1.66
N VAL A 214 2.08 -3.89 -1.08
CA VAL A 214 2.79 -2.62 -1.34
C VAL A 214 4.02 -2.93 -2.17
N THR A 215 4.20 -2.21 -3.27
CA THR A 215 5.33 -2.43 -4.17
C THR A 215 5.67 -1.17 -4.98
N HIS A 216 6.87 -1.14 -5.55
CA HIS A 216 7.25 -0.19 -6.59
C HIS A 216 7.24 -0.83 -7.98
N ASP A 217 7.00 -2.15 -8.08
CA ASP A 217 6.95 -2.89 -9.33
C ASP A 217 5.54 -2.75 -9.97
N PRO A 218 5.44 -2.08 -11.14
CA PRO A 218 4.17 -1.94 -11.83
C PRO A 218 3.61 -3.28 -12.34
N ALA A 219 4.45 -4.31 -12.56
CA ALA A 219 4.00 -5.62 -13.04
C ALA A 219 3.03 -6.29 -12.05
N VAL A 220 3.17 -6.04 -10.75
CA VAL A 220 2.22 -6.52 -9.73
C VAL A 220 0.79 -6.03 -10.01
N SER A 221 0.65 -4.84 -10.61
CA SER A 221 -0.64 -4.27 -10.96
C SER A 221 -1.45 -5.14 -11.91
N GLU A 222 -0.81 -5.92 -12.76
CA GLU A 222 -1.47 -6.83 -13.72
C GLU A 222 -2.09 -8.06 -13.04
N HIS A 223 -1.63 -8.35 -11.83
CA HIS A 223 -2.08 -9.51 -11.05
C HIS A 223 -3.19 -9.18 -10.05
N VAL A 224 -3.65 -7.94 -9.95
CA VAL A 224 -4.70 -7.52 -9.02
C VAL A 224 -5.83 -6.80 -9.74
N ALA A 225 -7.05 -6.90 -9.20
CA ALA A 225 -8.21 -6.22 -9.76
C ALA A 225 -8.18 -4.70 -9.52
N ARG A 226 -7.52 -4.25 -8.45
CA ARG A 226 -7.46 -2.83 -8.07
C ARG A 226 -6.05 -2.44 -7.66
N THR A 227 -5.57 -1.36 -8.26
CA THR A 227 -4.28 -0.74 -7.93
C THR A 227 -4.51 0.68 -7.47
N VAL A 228 -3.90 1.07 -6.36
CA VAL A 228 -3.93 2.42 -5.80
C VAL A 228 -2.54 3.03 -5.88
N GLN A 229 -2.40 4.18 -6.51
CA GLN A 229 -1.13 4.88 -6.59
C GLN A 229 -0.98 5.88 -5.45
N ILE A 230 0.16 5.81 -4.74
CA ILE A 230 0.54 6.81 -3.75
C ILE A 230 1.67 7.67 -4.30
N ARG A 231 1.47 9.00 -4.25
CA ARG A 231 2.44 10.03 -4.59
C ARG A 231 2.47 11.09 -3.50
N ASP A 232 3.66 11.45 -3.04
CA ASP A 232 3.88 12.49 -2.01
C ASP A 232 3.03 12.31 -0.75
N GLY A 233 2.91 11.07 -0.28
CA GLY A 233 2.14 10.74 0.92
C GLY A 233 0.62 10.86 0.78
N ARG A 234 0.09 10.90 -0.45
CA ARG A 234 -1.34 10.97 -0.79
C ARG A 234 -1.74 9.88 -1.77
N THR A 235 -2.99 9.51 -1.76
CA THR A 235 -3.59 8.73 -2.84
C THR A 235 -3.76 9.63 -4.05
N SER A 236 -3.20 9.22 -5.19
CA SER A 236 -3.20 9.98 -6.45
C SER A 236 -4.21 9.42 -7.44
N THR A 237 -4.01 8.20 -7.90
CA THR A 237 -4.90 7.54 -8.85
C THR A 237 -5.28 6.13 -8.39
N GLU A 238 -6.37 5.62 -8.94
CA GLU A 238 -6.80 4.23 -8.80
C GLU A 238 -7.02 3.63 -10.18
N VAL A 239 -6.57 2.39 -10.39
CA VAL A 239 -6.84 1.62 -11.60
C VAL A 239 -7.68 0.43 -11.22
N LEU A 240 -8.87 0.34 -11.82
CA LEU A 240 -9.78 -0.80 -11.69
C LEU A 240 -9.67 -1.66 -12.95
N ARG A 241 -9.39 -2.96 -12.76
CA ARG A 241 -9.35 -3.94 -13.84
C ARG A 241 -10.54 -4.87 -13.74
N SER A 242 -11.22 -5.04 -14.84
CA SER A 242 -12.35 -5.95 -14.97
C SER A 242 -12.24 -6.74 -16.26
N THR A 243 -12.77 -7.96 -16.26
CA THR A 243 -12.96 -8.75 -17.47
C THR A 243 -14.41 -8.55 -17.91
N ARG A 244 -14.62 -8.02 -19.10
CA ARG A 244 -15.95 -7.90 -19.74
C ARG A 244 -16.01 -8.84 -20.94
N LEU A 245 -17.17 -9.37 -21.22
CA LEU A 245 -17.40 -10.08 -22.47
C LEU A 245 -17.76 -9.05 -23.55
N ASP A 246 -17.09 -9.14 -24.70
CA ASP A 246 -17.45 -8.34 -25.87
C ASP A 246 -18.77 -8.83 -26.51
N GLU A 247 -19.23 -8.14 -27.55
CA GLU A 247 -20.46 -8.49 -28.28
C GLU A 247 -20.41 -9.90 -28.93
N HIS A 248 -19.22 -10.50 -29.02
CA HIS A 248 -18.99 -11.81 -29.61
C HIS A 248 -18.72 -12.87 -28.54
N GLY A 249 -18.79 -12.51 -27.24
CA GLY A 249 -18.53 -13.41 -26.11
C GLY A 249 -17.05 -13.68 -25.82
N ALA A 250 -16.13 -12.93 -26.40
CA ALA A 250 -14.71 -12.99 -26.07
C ALA A 250 -14.41 -12.14 -24.83
N GLU A 251 -13.50 -12.62 -23.98
CA GLU A 251 -13.07 -11.89 -22.79
C GLU A 251 -12.19 -10.71 -23.20
N GLN A 252 -12.61 -9.51 -22.77
CA GLN A 252 -11.85 -8.28 -22.91
C GLN A 252 -11.43 -7.78 -21.52
N HIS A 253 -10.12 -7.61 -21.32
CA HIS A 253 -9.59 -6.98 -20.14
C HIS A 253 -9.68 -5.47 -20.27
N VAL A 254 -10.43 -4.84 -19.39
CA VAL A 254 -10.61 -3.38 -19.34
C VAL A 254 -9.92 -2.85 -18.10
N ALA A 255 -9.08 -1.84 -18.27
CA ALA A 255 -8.47 -1.08 -17.17
C ALA A 255 -9.00 0.36 -17.25
N GLU A 256 -9.61 0.82 -16.18
CA GLU A 256 -10.13 2.18 -16.05
C GLU A 256 -9.32 2.90 -14.95
N GLU A 257 -8.73 4.04 -15.30
CA GLU A 257 -7.96 4.85 -14.36
C GLU A 257 -8.78 6.03 -13.85
N TYR A 258 -8.75 6.26 -12.57
CA TYR A 258 -9.47 7.33 -11.87
C TYR A 258 -8.49 8.16 -11.05
N ALA A 259 -8.54 9.50 -11.19
CA ALA A 259 -7.89 10.39 -10.24
C ALA A 259 -8.72 10.46 -8.96
N VAL A 260 -8.06 10.34 -7.81
CA VAL A 260 -8.73 10.33 -6.51
C VAL A 260 -8.95 11.76 -6.03
N LEU A 261 -10.23 12.11 -5.80
CA LEU A 261 -10.64 13.39 -5.24
C LEU A 261 -10.72 13.28 -3.71
N ASP A 262 -9.99 14.12 -2.99
CA ASP A 262 -10.09 14.16 -1.53
C ASP A 262 -11.36 14.90 -1.04
N ARG A 263 -11.62 14.86 0.27
CA ARG A 263 -12.83 15.46 0.85
C ARG A 263 -12.95 16.98 0.71
N VAL A 264 -11.85 17.66 0.41
CA VAL A 264 -11.82 19.10 0.20
C VAL A 264 -11.74 19.48 -1.28
N GLY A 265 -11.92 18.50 -2.17
CA GLY A 265 -11.98 18.71 -3.60
C GLY A 265 -10.60 18.84 -4.26
N ARG A 266 -9.53 18.29 -3.69
CA ARG A 266 -8.20 18.27 -4.31
C ARG A 266 -7.98 16.93 -5.00
N LEU A 267 -7.36 16.98 -6.19
CA LEU A 267 -6.80 15.81 -6.88
C LEU A 267 -5.37 16.12 -7.32
N GLN A 268 -4.58 15.08 -7.50
CA GLN A 268 -3.29 15.18 -8.18
C GLN A 268 -3.48 14.79 -9.63
N LEU A 269 -3.15 15.69 -10.55
CA LEU A 269 -3.13 15.35 -11.97
C LEU A 269 -1.99 14.34 -12.23
N PRO A 270 -2.21 13.33 -13.12
CA PRO A 270 -1.15 12.45 -13.58
C PRO A 270 0.03 13.24 -14.15
N ASP A 271 1.26 12.75 -13.93
CA ASP A 271 2.47 13.49 -14.35
C ASP A 271 2.59 13.60 -15.86
N ASP A 272 2.13 12.63 -16.61
CA ASP A 272 2.05 12.63 -18.06
C ASP A 272 1.10 13.71 -18.57
N PHE A 273 -0.04 13.96 -17.92
CA PHE A 273 -0.97 15.06 -18.25
C PHE A 273 -0.33 16.42 -17.97
N VAL A 274 0.33 16.54 -16.81
CA VAL A 274 1.05 17.76 -16.44
C VAL A 274 2.15 18.06 -17.45
N ALA A 275 2.92 17.03 -17.84
CA ALA A 275 4.00 17.17 -18.82
C ALA A 275 3.47 17.43 -20.24
N ALA A 276 2.45 16.69 -20.69
CA ALA A 276 1.91 16.81 -22.05
C ALA A 276 1.30 18.20 -22.33
N LEU A 277 0.72 18.82 -21.29
CA LEU A 277 0.08 20.14 -21.40
C LEU A 277 0.96 21.28 -20.88
N ASP A 278 2.23 21.01 -20.51
CA ASP A 278 3.15 21.97 -19.88
C ASP A 278 2.48 22.77 -18.74
N LEU A 279 1.73 22.07 -17.88
CA LEU A 279 1.08 22.70 -16.72
C LEU A 279 2.14 23.07 -15.70
N ARG A 280 2.11 24.33 -15.24
CA ARG A 280 3.08 24.87 -14.27
C ARG A 280 2.36 25.40 -13.03
N GLU A 281 2.89 26.45 -12.43
CA GLU A 281 2.41 27.02 -11.15
C GLU A 281 0.93 27.43 -11.15
N ARG A 282 0.39 27.82 -12.31
CA ARG A 282 -0.99 28.29 -12.45
C ARG A 282 -1.68 27.59 -13.60
N VAL A 283 -2.90 27.17 -13.36
CA VAL A 283 -3.77 26.60 -14.39
C VAL A 283 -5.09 27.39 -14.44
N ARG A 284 -5.66 27.49 -15.61
CA ARG A 284 -7.00 28.05 -15.81
C ARG A 284 -7.99 26.89 -15.74
N LEU A 285 -9.03 27.04 -14.95
CA LEU A 285 -10.13 26.10 -14.86
C LEU A 285 -11.37 26.66 -15.55
N ALA A 286 -12.12 25.80 -16.23
CA ALA A 286 -13.47 26.09 -16.67
C ALA A 286 -14.38 24.90 -16.39
N LEU A 287 -15.61 25.19 -15.99
CA LEU A 287 -16.64 24.19 -15.81
C LEU A 287 -17.42 24.09 -17.12
N GLU A 288 -17.38 22.93 -17.72
CA GLU A 288 -18.19 22.54 -18.87
C GLU A 288 -19.40 21.71 -18.40
N PRO A 289 -20.39 21.44 -19.25
CA PRO A 289 -21.61 20.71 -18.82
C PRO A 289 -21.35 19.30 -18.25
N ASP A 290 -20.26 18.65 -18.67
CA ASP A 290 -19.94 17.24 -18.35
C ASP A 290 -18.53 17.02 -17.80
N HIS A 291 -17.68 18.08 -17.75
CA HIS A 291 -16.31 17.97 -17.24
C HIS A 291 -15.75 19.31 -16.74
N VAL A 292 -14.60 19.24 -16.06
CA VAL A 292 -13.79 20.40 -15.72
C VAL A 292 -12.57 20.45 -16.64
N GLY A 293 -12.48 21.48 -17.47
CA GLY A 293 -11.32 21.72 -18.31
C GLY A 293 -10.17 22.35 -17.52
N VAL A 294 -8.94 21.91 -17.81
CA VAL A 294 -7.70 22.43 -17.20
C VAL A 294 -6.75 22.85 -18.31
N TRP A 295 -6.31 24.12 -18.31
CA TRP A 295 -5.39 24.65 -19.31
C TRP A 295 -4.18 25.30 -18.64
N PRO A 296 -3.03 25.39 -19.36
CA PRO A 296 -1.89 26.17 -18.90
C PRO A 296 -2.28 27.59 -18.55
N GLY A 297 -1.86 28.08 -17.40
CA GLY A 297 -2.00 29.48 -17.04
C GLY A 297 -1.08 30.34 -17.89
N GLN A 298 -1.56 31.50 -18.36
CA GLN A 298 -0.68 32.49 -18.97
C GLN A 298 0.35 32.91 -17.92
N GLN A 299 1.65 32.77 -18.24
CA GLN A 299 2.70 33.38 -17.44
C GLN A 299 2.42 34.89 -17.45
N ALA A 300 2.19 35.49 -16.28
CA ALA A 300 2.25 36.93 -16.15
C ALA A 300 3.65 37.33 -16.62
N ARG A 301 3.77 37.97 -17.80
CA ARG A 301 4.99 38.72 -18.11
C ARG A 301 5.19 39.66 -16.93
N PRO A 302 6.38 39.69 -16.29
CA PRO A 302 6.65 40.75 -15.34
C PRO A 302 6.45 42.04 -16.15
N GLU A 303 5.47 42.82 -15.77
CA GLU A 303 5.34 44.20 -16.26
C GLU A 303 6.68 44.83 -15.92
N ALA A 304 7.39 45.28 -16.97
CA ALA A 304 8.59 46.08 -16.80
C ALA A 304 8.19 47.21 -15.85
N SER A 305 8.80 47.27 -14.68
CA SER A 305 8.61 48.38 -13.76
C SER A 305 9.00 49.65 -14.51
N VAL A 306 8.01 50.38 -14.93
CA VAL A 306 8.19 51.76 -15.39
C VAL A 306 8.54 52.54 -14.11
N PHE A 307 9.83 52.64 -13.85
CA PHE A 307 10.28 53.65 -12.89
C PHE A 307 9.91 54.99 -13.52
N PRO A 308 9.21 55.88 -12.81
CA PRO A 308 8.97 57.23 -13.35
C PRO A 308 10.32 57.92 -13.49
N ASP A 309 10.56 58.51 -14.70
CA ASP A 309 11.71 59.35 -14.97
C ASP A 309 11.88 60.40 -13.86
N GLU A 310 13.08 60.52 -13.35
CA GLU A 310 13.45 61.59 -12.42
C GLU A 310 13.12 62.97 -13.06
N PRO A 311 12.53 63.92 -12.33
CA PRO A 311 12.33 65.23 -12.86
C PRO A 311 13.69 65.95 -13.09
N PRO A 312 13.78 66.81 -14.13
CA PRO A 312 15.00 67.48 -14.46
C PRO A 312 15.44 68.39 -13.33
N THR A 313 16.69 68.26 -12.88
CA THR A 313 17.34 69.14 -11.96
C THR A 313 17.42 70.55 -12.54
N GLU A 314 16.74 71.50 -11.94
CA GLU A 314 16.96 72.93 -12.21
C GLU A 314 18.34 73.36 -11.67
N GLU A 315 19.21 73.90 -12.58
CA GLU A 315 20.39 74.58 -12.17
C GLU A 315 20.03 75.98 -11.62
N PRO A 316 20.64 76.43 -10.50
CA PRO A 316 20.43 77.77 -10.01
C PRO A 316 21.36 78.77 -10.77
N SER A 317 20.80 79.88 -11.18
CA SER A 317 21.46 81.06 -11.73
C SER A 317 22.31 81.83 -10.72
#